data_bb8043e96b03b3cef089b609ea1a9e08
#
_entry.id   bb8043e96b03b3cef089b609ea1a9e08
#
_cell.length_a   1.000
_cell.length_b   1.000
_cell.length_c   1.000
_cell.angle_alpha   90.00
_cell.angle_beta   90.00
_cell.angle_gamma   90.00
#
_symmetry.space_group_name_H-M   'P 1'
#
loop_
_entity.id
_entity.type
_entity.pdbx_description
1 polymer ?
#
loop_
_entity_poly.entity_id
_entity_poly.type
_entity_poly.pdbx_seq_one_letter_code
_entity_poly.pdbx_strand_id
1 'polypeptide(L)'
;MIDFNACFQKYEHPVPPGVRLPEIKIDARHYENLGISPSVSNYEFLRQLCLKAVKEKGIDKLNNKKEYYERAKYELSVFEELGFTDYILLNWDILNYAHEHSIPTGYGRGSAAGSLILFLIGVTNVDPIKNGLFFERFVSKSRAKKIVVDGVTYLDGSLMPDV
;
A
#
# COMPACT_ATOMS: atom_id res chain seq x y z
N MET A 1 5.14 51.89 -18.72
CA MET A 1 5.31 50.86 -17.69
C MET A 1 4.51 49.65 -18.15
N ILE A 2 5.14 48.49 -18.39
CA ILE A 2 4.46 47.28 -18.85
C ILE A 2 3.73 46.69 -17.63
N ASP A 3 2.41 46.57 -17.73
CA ASP A 3 1.65 45.84 -16.70
C ASP A 3 1.85 44.33 -16.86
N PHE A 4 2.74 43.79 -16.05
CA PHE A 4 3.03 42.34 -16.06
C PHE A 4 1.81 41.48 -15.71
N ASN A 5 0.84 41.98 -14.93
CA ASN A 5 -0.37 41.25 -14.61
C ASN A 5 -1.28 41.05 -15.82
N ALA A 6 -1.27 41.97 -16.78
CA ALA A 6 -2.02 41.84 -18.04
C ALA A 6 -1.40 40.80 -18.99
N CYS A 7 -0.13 40.42 -18.77
CA CYS A 7 0.57 39.45 -19.58
C CYS A 7 0.36 37.99 -19.10
N PHE A 8 -0.15 37.79 -17.88
CA PHE A 8 -0.46 36.49 -17.36
C PHE A 8 -1.87 36.08 -17.80
N GLN A 9 -1.96 35.25 -18.85
CA GLN A 9 -3.17 34.48 -19.06
C GLN A 9 -3.33 33.51 -17.88
N LYS A 10 -4.41 33.64 -17.12
CA LYS A 10 -4.85 32.58 -16.21
C LYS A 10 -5.18 31.35 -17.06
N TYR A 11 -4.20 30.45 -17.16
CA TYR A 11 -4.50 29.11 -17.61
C TYR A 11 -5.28 28.45 -16.48
N GLU A 12 -6.57 28.25 -16.69
CA GLU A 12 -7.34 27.30 -15.90
C GLU A 12 -6.89 25.89 -16.30
N HIS A 13 -5.73 25.47 -15.78
CA HIS A 13 -5.45 24.06 -15.74
C HIS A 13 -6.38 23.50 -14.68
N PRO A 14 -7.28 22.54 -15.05
CA PRO A 14 -8.01 21.80 -14.05
C PRO A 14 -6.99 21.03 -13.22
N VAL A 15 -6.57 21.62 -12.12
CA VAL A 15 -5.73 20.92 -11.14
C VAL A 15 -6.63 19.89 -10.50
N PRO A 16 -6.32 18.60 -10.59
CA PRO A 16 -7.09 17.59 -9.92
C PRO A 16 -7.21 17.93 -8.43
N PRO A 17 -8.38 17.76 -7.82
CA PRO A 17 -8.59 18.10 -6.39
C PRO A 17 -7.77 17.24 -5.44
N GLY A 18 -7.08 16.21 -5.96
CA GLY A 18 -6.23 15.30 -5.21
C GLY A 18 -5.57 14.25 -6.09
N VAL A 19 -4.96 13.26 -5.47
CA VAL A 19 -4.28 12.17 -6.16
C VAL A 19 -5.26 11.05 -6.46
N ARG A 20 -5.30 10.58 -7.70
CA ARG A 20 -5.97 9.35 -8.11
C ARG A 20 -4.95 8.23 -8.18
N LEU A 21 -5.14 7.19 -7.38
CA LEU A 21 -4.29 6.00 -7.44
C LEU A 21 -4.56 5.19 -8.70
N PRO A 22 -3.52 4.64 -9.35
CA PRO A 22 -3.71 3.70 -10.45
C PRO A 22 -4.36 2.42 -9.96
N GLU A 23 -5.20 1.83 -10.78
CA GLU A 23 -5.68 0.46 -10.58
C GLU A 23 -4.62 -0.50 -11.14
N ILE A 24 -4.15 -1.44 -10.31
CA ILE A 24 -3.14 -2.41 -10.74
C ILE A 24 -3.81 -3.65 -11.35
N LYS A 25 -3.22 -4.12 -12.45
CA LYS A 25 -3.52 -5.43 -13.04
C LYS A 25 -2.42 -6.40 -12.68
N ILE A 26 -2.76 -7.40 -11.87
CA ILE A 26 -1.82 -8.41 -11.41
C ILE A 26 -1.68 -9.49 -12.48
N ASP A 27 -0.46 -9.95 -12.73
CA ASP A 27 -0.17 -11.02 -13.68
C ASP A 27 -0.83 -12.34 -13.25
N ALA A 28 -1.39 -13.07 -14.23
CA ALA A 28 -2.10 -14.33 -14.02
C ALA A 28 -1.28 -15.37 -13.24
N ARG A 29 0.04 -15.43 -13.46
CA ARG A 29 0.96 -16.33 -12.77
C ARG A 29 0.92 -16.21 -11.24
N HIS A 30 0.66 -15.00 -10.72
CA HIS A 30 0.60 -14.78 -9.27
C HIS A 30 -0.67 -15.36 -8.65
N TYR A 31 -1.78 -15.35 -9.38
CA TYR A 31 -3.00 -16.04 -8.95
C TYR A 31 -2.81 -17.56 -8.92
N GLU A 32 -2.15 -18.12 -9.94
CA GLU A 32 -1.80 -19.54 -9.98
C GLU A 32 -0.90 -19.93 -8.81
N ASN A 33 0.12 -19.13 -8.51
CA ASN A 33 1.04 -19.36 -7.38
C ASN A 33 0.35 -19.32 -6.01
N LEU A 34 -0.77 -18.62 -5.90
CA LEU A 34 -1.60 -18.58 -4.70
C LEU A 34 -2.71 -19.63 -4.70
N GLY A 35 -2.96 -20.30 -5.84
CA GLY A 35 -4.05 -21.27 -6.01
C GLY A 35 -5.44 -20.63 -5.91
N ILE A 36 -5.59 -19.40 -6.38
CA ILE A 36 -6.84 -18.63 -6.34
C ILE A 36 -7.29 -18.20 -7.74
N SER A 37 -8.59 -17.90 -7.89
CA SER A 37 -9.14 -17.45 -9.16
C SER A 37 -8.69 -16.04 -9.52
N PRO A 38 -8.35 -15.73 -10.80
CA PRO A 38 -8.09 -14.36 -11.25
C PRO A 38 -9.28 -13.39 -11.15
N SER A 39 -10.46 -13.89 -10.83
CA SER A 39 -11.68 -13.08 -10.67
C SER A 39 -11.84 -12.45 -9.28
N VAL A 40 -10.96 -12.77 -8.34
CA VAL A 40 -11.01 -12.18 -7.00
C VAL A 40 -10.58 -10.72 -7.02
N SER A 41 -11.08 -9.92 -6.05
CA SER A 41 -10.67 -8.53 -5.91
C SER A 41 -9.19 -8.40 -5.52
N ASN A 42 -8.57 -7.26 -5.83
CA ASN A 42 -7.21 -6.96 -5.41
C ASN A 42 -7.04 -7.01 -3.87
N TYR A 43 -8.09 -6.65 -3.12
CA TYR A 43 -8.09 -6.81 -1.66
C TYR A 43 -7.99 -8.27 -1.23
N GLU A 44 -8.79 -9.14 -1.85
CA GLU A 44 -8.73 -10.58 -1.54
C GLU A 44 -7.39 -11.19 -1.97
N PHE A 45 -6.83 -10.76 -3.09
CA PHE A 45 -5.49 -11.15 -3.51
C PHE A 45 -4.44 -10.75 -2.44
N LEU A 46 -4.44 -9.50 -1.98
CA LEU A 46 -3.53 -9.03 -0.92
C LEU A 46 -3.70 -9.85 0.36
N ARG A 47 -4.94 -10.15 0.73
CA ARG A 47 -5.24 -10.98 1.91
C ARG A 47 -4.66 -12.39 1.79
N GLN A 48 -4.81 -13.04 0.64
CA GLN A 48 -4.27 -14.38 0.39
C GLN A 48 -2.74 -14.37 0.36
N LEU A 49 -2.15 -13.34 -0.22
CA LEU A 49 -0.69 -13.13 -0.21
C LEU A 49 -0.16 -13.05 1.23
N CYS A 50 -0.82 -12.29 2.10
CA CYS A 50 -0.47 -12.20 3.52
C CYS A 50 -0.62 -13.54 4.25
N LEU A 51 -1.69 -14.31 3.99
CA LEU A 51 -1.90 -15.62 4.60
C LEU A 51 -0.81 -16.62 4.22
N LYS A 52 -0.39 -16.62 2.96
CA LYS A 52 0.74 -17.42 2.48
C LYS A 52 2.03 -17.01 3.21
N ALA A 53 2.31 -15.72 3.27
CA ALA A 53 3.52 -15.18 3.91
C ALA A 53 3.58 -15.48 5.41
N VAL A 54 2.46 -15.47 6.13
CA VAL A 54 2.40 -15.87 7.55
C VAL A 54 2.89 -17.29 7.76
N LYS A 55 2.52 -18.22 6.86
CA LYS A 55 2.99 -19.62 6.92
C LYS A 55 4.47 -19.74 6.54
N GLU A 56 4.89 -19.07 5.46
CA GLU A 56 6.28 -19.10 4.97
C GLU A 56 7.26 -18.52 5.98
N LYS A 57 6.87 -17.44 6.67
CA LYS A 57 7.67 -16.82 7.74
C LYS A 57 7.54 -17.55 9.08
N GLY A 58 6.74 -18.61 9.18
CA GLY A 58 6.54 -19.40 10.41
C GLY A 58 5.84 -18.64 11.54
N ILE A 59 5.15 -17.55 11.23
CA ILE A 59 4.42 -16.73 12.22
C ILE A 59 3.28 -17.52 12.86
N ASP A 60 2.66 -18.42 12.12
CA ASP A 60 1.60 -19.33 12.59
C ASP A 60 2.06 -20.24 13.74
N LYS A 61 3.36 -20.45 13.91
CA LYS A 61 3.97 -21.26 14.96
C LYS A 61 4.41 -20.46 16.19
N LEU A 62 4.35 -19.14 16.15
CA LEU A 62 4.76 -18.28 17.25
C LEU A 62 3.73 -18.29 18.40
N ASN A 63 4.20 -18.16 19.63
CA ASN A 63 3.33 -18.06 20.81
C ASN A 63 2.44 -16.81 20.76
N ASN A 64 2.95 -15.71 20.20
CA ASN A 64 2.23 -14.45 20.05
C ASN A 64 1.56 -14.27 18.68
N LYS A 65 1.31 -15.36 17.92
CA LYS A 65 0.67 -15.31 16.61
C LYS A 65 -0.64 -14.52 16.57
N LYS A 66 -1.39 -14.53 17.68
CA LYS A 66 -2.66 -13.79 17.78
C LYS A 66 -2.46 -12.29 17.54
N GLU A 67 -1.40 -11.73 18.09
CA GLU A 67 -1.03 -10.31 17.91
C GLU A 67 -0.76 -9.99 16.43
N TYR A 68 -0.06 -10.88 15.71
CA TYR A 68 0.18 -10.73 14.27
C TYR A 68 -1.11 -10.78 13.47
N TYR A 69 -2.03 -11.71 13.78
CA TYR A 69 -3.30 -11.81 13.07
C TYR A 69 -4.21 -10.61 13.31
N GLU A 70 -4.30 -10.13 14.55
CA GLU A 70 -5.10 -8.94 14.90
C GLU A 70 -4.54 -7.71 14.22
N ARG A 71 -3.22 -7.53 14.23
CA ARG A 71 -2.53 -6.42 13.56
C ARG A 71 -2.72 -6.48 12.04
N ALA A 72 -2.52 -7.65 11.41
CA ALA A 72 -2.71 -7.81 9.97
C ALA A 72 -4.15 -7.50 9.55
N LYS A 73 -5.14 -8.00 10.31
CA LYS A 73 -6.55 -7.72 10.06
C LYS A 73 -6.86 -6.23 10.15
N TYR A 74 -6.31 -5.56 11.16
CA TYR A 74 -6.47 -4.12 11.34
C TYR A 74 -5.87 -3.35 10.16
N GLU A 75 -4.62 -3.61 9.80
CA GLU A 75 -3.94 -2.90 8.71
C GLU A 75 -4.64 -3.12 7.36
N LEU A 76 -5.06 -4.37 7.04
CA LEU A 76 -5.83 -4.67 5.84
C LEU A 76 -7.12 -3.87 5.78
N SER A 77 -7.86 -3.77 6.90
CA SER A 77 -9.09 -2.99 6.95
C SER A 77 -8.85 -1.50 6.71
N VAL A 78 -7.72 -0.96 7.20
CA VAL A 78 -7.34 0.43 6.96
C VAL A 78 -7.00 0.68 5.49
N PHE A 79 -6.23 -0.23 4.87
CA PHE A 79 -5.88 -0.10 3.47
C PHE A 79 -7.11 -0.17 2.54
N GLU A 80 -8.06 -1.06 2.84
CA GLU A 80 -9.32 -1.15 2.11
C GLU A 80 -10.16 0.12 2.26
N GLU A 81 -10.37 0.58 3.50
CA GLU A 81 -11.16 1.76 3.80
C GLU A 81 -10.60 3.03 3.14
N LEU A 82 -9.28 3.15 3.10
CA LEU A 82 -8.59 4.30 2.50
C LEU A 82 -8.36 4.16 1.00
N GLY A 83 -8.58 2.96 0.42
CA GLY A 83 -8.35 2.69 -1.00
C GLY A 83 -6.88 2.52 -1.37
N PHE A 84 -6.02 2.14 -0.43
CA PHE A 84 -4.58 1.97 -0.66
C PHE A 84 -4.20 0.56 -1.14
N THR A 85 -5.15 -0.36 -1.28
CA THR A 85 -4.88 -1.75 -1.68
C THR A 85 -4.03 -1.83 -2.94
N ASP A 86 -4.43 -1.13 -4.00
CA ASP A 86 -3.73 -1.17 -5.29
C ASP A 86 -2.34 -0.51 -5.21
N TYR A 87 -2.22 0.55 -4.42
CA TYR A 87 -0.92 1.17 -4.16
C TYR A 87 0.05 0.23 -3.44
N ILE A 88 -0.42 -0.51 -2.45
CA ILE A 88 0.38 -1.52 -1.73
C ILE A 88 0.78 -2.66 -2.67
N LEU A 89 -0.15 -3.12 -3.51
CA LEU A 89 0.13 -4.17 -4.50
C LEU A 89 1.09 -3.72 -5.60
N LEU A 90 1.03 -2.46 -6.02
CA LEU A 90 2.01 -1.90 -6.96
C LEU A 90 3.43 -1.94 -6.39
N ASN A 91 3.60 -1.55 -5.14
CA ASN A 91 4.90 -1.64 -4.46
C ASN A 91 5.36 -3.09 -4.32
N TRP A 92 4.44 -4.00 -3.98
CA TRP A 92 4.74 -5.42 -3.93
C TRP A 92 5.20 -5.96 -5.29
N ASP A 93 4.52 -5.63 -6.38
CA ASP A 93 4.86 -6.12 -7.72
C ASP A 93 6.26 -5.68 -8.14
N ILE A 94 6.61 -4.41 -7.91
CA ILE A 94 7.95 -3.86 -8.17
C ILE A 94 9.02 -4.62 -7.38
N LEU A 95 8.81 -4.80 -6.07
CA LEU A 95 9.79 -5.49 -5.20
C LEU A 95 9.85 -6.97 -5.49
N ASN A 96 8.73 -7.62 -5.81
CA ASN A 96 8.67 -9.02 -6.20
C ASN A 96 9.46 -9.24 -7.50
N TYR A 97 9.29 -8.37 -8.49
CA TYR A 97 10.11 -8.40 -9.72
C TYR A 97 11.60 -8.28 -9.40
N ALA A 98 11.98 -7.36 -8.53
CA ALA A 98 13.38 -7.20 -8.13
C ALA A 98 13.94 -8.47 -7.48
N HIS A 99 13.17 -9.09 -6.57
CA HIS A 99 13.57 -10.34 -5.90
C HIS A 99 13.71 -11.50 -6.90
N GLU A 100 12.74 -11.68 -7.81
CA GLU A 100 12.78 -12.72 -8.84
C GLU A 100 13.99 -12.58 -9.77
N HIS A 101 14.46 -11.35 -10.01
CA HIS A 101 15.61 -11.05 -10.87
C HIS A 101 16.91 -10.84 -10.11
N SER A 102 16.96 -11.17 -8.82
CA SER A 102 18.13 -11.00 -7.96
C SER A 102 18.68 -9.56 -7.94
N ILE A 103 17.80 -8.57 -8.11
CA ILE A 103 18.14 -7.16 -7.98
C ILE A 103 18.21 -6.81 -6.49
N PRO A 104 19.36 -6.29 -5.99
CA PRO A 104 19.49 -5.92 -4.59
C PRO A 104 18.47 -4.84 -4.18
N THR A 105 17.78 -5.08 -3.07
CA THR A 105 16.83 -4.14 -2.47
C THR A 105 17.21 -3.81 -1.03
N GLY A 106 16.80 -2.63 -0.56
CA GLY A 106 17.01 -2.23 0.83
C GLY A 106 16.09 -2.98 1.81
N TYR A 107 16.43 -2.92 3.09
CA TYR A 107 15.59 -3.53 4.17
C TYR A 107 14.26 -2.80 4.40
N GLY A 108 14.06 -1.64 3.80
CA GLY A 108 12.99 -0.70 4.05
C GLY A 108 13.47 0.53 4.82
N ARG A 109 12.79 1.64 4.65
CA ARG A 109 13.12 2.92 5.30
C ARG A 109 11.87 3.66 5.74
N GLY A 110 12.04 4.68 6.57
CA GLY A 110 10.97 5.59 6.96
C GLY A 110 9.85 4.90 7.74
N SER A 111 8.65 5.42 7.58
CA SER A 111 7.45 4.95 8.29
C SER A 111 6.90 3.63 7.77
N ALA A 112 7.22 3.22 6.54
CA ALA A 112 6.80 1.96 5.92
C ALA A 112 7.22 0.73 6.76
N ALA A 113 8.35 0.81 7.46
CA ALA A 113 8.80 -0.24 8.39
C ALA A 113 7.81 -0.51 9.54
N GLY A 114 6.86 0.40 9.80
CA GLY A 114 5.80 0.22 10.82
C GLY A 114 4.62 -0.64 10.34
N SER A 115 4.56 -1.03 9.07
CA SER A 115 3.47 -1.86 8.54
C SER A 115 3.83 -3.35 8.54
N LEU A 116 2.99 -4.14 9.21
CA LEU A 116 3.07 -5.60 9.19
C LEU A 116 2.74 -6.16 7.81
N ILE A 117 1.78 -5.58 7.10
CA ILE A 117 1.42 -6.03 5.75
C ILE A 117 2.61 -5.90 4.81
N LEU A 118 3.32 -4.75 4.82
CA LEU A 118 4.51 -4.54 3.99
C LEU A 118 5.63 -5.54 4.33
N PHE A 119 5.80 -5.86 5.60
CA PHE A 119 6.73 -6.92 6.04
C PHE A 119 6.30 -8.30 5.55
N LEU A 120 5.03 -8.66 5.66
CA LEU A 120 4.53 -9.96 5.20
C LEU A 120 4.76 -10.16 3.71
N ILE A 121 4.40 -9.18 2.89
CA ILE A 121 4.51 -9.28 1.43
C ILE A 121 5.93 -9.00 0.89
N GLY A 122 6.91 -8.75 1.76
CA GLY A 122 8.32 -8.60 1.38
C GLY A 122 8.69 -7.22 0.82
N VAL A 123 7.86 -6.20 1.00
CA VAL A 123 8.18 -4.80 0.66
C VAL A 123 9.17 -4.22 1.67
N THR A 124 9.07 -4.62 2.94
CA THR A 124 10.09 -4.33 3.97
C THR A 124 10.60 -5.62 4.60
N ASN A 125 11.82 -5.59 5.11
CA ASN A 125 12.42 -6.70 5.84
C ASN A 125 12.47 -6.47 7.37
N VAL A 126 11.72 -5.48 7.85
CA VAL A 126 11.64 -5.11 9.26
C VAL A 126 10.34 -5.64 9.84
N ASP A 127 10.41 -6.54 10.82
CA ASP A 127 9.24 -7.01 11.57
C ASP A 127 8.78 -5.94 12.56
N PRO A 128 7.63 -5.27 12.34
CA PRO A 128 7.21 -4.16 13.19
C PRO A 128 6.78 -4.59 14.59
N ILE A 129 6.31 -5.83 14.76
CA ILE A 129 5.88 -6.33 16.07
C ILE A 129 7.10 -6.61 16.94
N LYS A 130 8.11 -7.30 16.41
CA LYS A 130 9.37 -7.54 17.14
C LYS A 130 10.09 -6.26 17.51
N ASN A 131 9.98 -5.22 16.69
CA ASN A 131 10.66 -3.94 16.89
C ASN A 131 9.78 -2.88 17.57
N GLY A 132 8.56 -3.21 17.99
CA GLY A 132 7.64 -2.28 18.67
C GLY A 132 7.26 -1.06 17.84
N LEU A 133 7.15 -1.22 16.52
CA LEU A 133 6.82 -0.13 15.59
C LEU A 133 5.31 0.04 15.43
N PHE A 134 4.87 1.30 15.36
CA PHE A 134 3.46 1.67 15.24
C PHE A 134 3.05 1.88 13.79
N PHE A 135 1.94 1.26 13.38
CA PHE A 135 1.35 1.41 12.05
C PHE A 135 0.86 2.83 11.76
N GLU A 136 0.35 3.50 12.79
CA GLU A 136 -0.20 4.84 12.71
C GLU A 136 0.83 5.91 12.29
N ARG A 137 2.11 5.60 12.39
CA ARG A 137 3.19 6.43 11.84
C ARG A 137 3.30 6.32 10.32
N PHE A 138 2.89 5.19 9.77
CA PHE A 138 2.87 4.95 8.32
C PHE A 138 1.56 5.44 7.72
N VAL A 139 0.42 4.96 8.22
CA VAL A 139 -0.92 5.35 7.76
C VAL A 139 -1.81 5.66 8.93
N SER A 140 -2.47 6.82 8.90
CA SER A 140 -3.43 7.22 9.93
C SER A 140 -4.78 7.55 9.31
N LYS A 141 -5.85 6.87 9.76
CA LYS A 141 -7.23 7.13 9.33
C LYS A 141 -7.65 8.58 9.56
N SER A 142 -7.17 9.22 10.62
CA SER A 142 -7.52 10.61 10.95
C SER A 142 -6.93 11.62 9.97
N ARG A 143 -5.89 11.25 9.23
CA ARG A 143 -5.21 12.13 8.27
C ARG A 143 -5.69 11.91 6.84
N ALA A 144 -6.14 10.69 6.51
CA ALA A 144 -6.55 10.36 5.16
C ALA A 144 -7.96 10.90 4.88
N LYS A 145 -8.02 11.94 4.04
CA LYS A 145 -9.29 12.51 3.57
C LYS A 145 -9.55 12.08 2.14
N LYS A 146 -10.74 11.56 1.89
CA LYS A 146 -11.25 11.31 0.54
C LYS A 146 -12.08 12.52 0.11
N ILE A 147 -11.87 12.97 -1.12
CA ILE A 147 -12.63 14.03 -1.77
C ILE A 147 -13.31 13.39 -2.97
N VAL A 148 -14.63 13.54 -3.08
CA VAL A 148 -15.39 13.06 -4.24
C VAL A 148 -15.78 14.26 -5.09
N VAL A 149 -15.34 14.28 -6.35
CA VAL A 149 -15.69 15.31 -7.34
C VAL A 149 -16.17 14.60 -8.60
N ASP A 150 -17.37 14.94 -9.05
CA ASP A 150 -18.01 14.34 -10.24
C ASP A 150 -18.04 12.80 -10.23
N GLY A 151 -18.27 12.20 -9.06
CA GLY A 151 -18.32 10.74 -8.89
C GLY A 151 -16.94 10.05 -8.86
N VAL A 152 -15.85 10.80 -8.98
CA VAL A 152 -14.49 10.29 -8.89
C VAL A 152 -13.92 10.54 -7.50
N THR A 153 -13.37 9.51 -6.87
CA THR A 153 -12.72 9.62 -5.57
C THR A 153 -11.25 10.00 -5.73
N TYR A 154 -10.85 11.05 -5.06
CA TYR A 154 -9.48 11.52 -4.96
C TYR A 154 -8.99 11.41 -3.51
N LEU A 155 -7.69 11.26 -3.35
CA LEU A 155 -7.02 11.30 -2.06
C LEU A 155 -6.31 12.64 -1.91
N ASP A 156 -6.28 13.17 -0.69
CA ASP A 156 -5.43 14.31 -0.38
C ASP A 156 -3.95 13.89 -0.52
N GLY A 157 -3.27 14.44 -1.51
CA GLY A 157 -1.90 14.05 -1.88
C GLY A 157 -0.86 14.27 -0.77
N SER A 158 -1.17 15.13 0.22
CA SER A 158 -0.31 15.35 1.39
C SER A 158 -0.27 14.15 2.35
N LEU A 159 -1.13 13.16 2.13
CA LEU A 159 -1.39 12.04 3.03
C LEU A 159 -1.05 10.68 2.43
N MET A 160 -0.43 10.67 1.24
CA MET A 160 0.06 9.44 0.63
C MET A 160 1.13 8.81 1.52
N PRO A 161 1.01 7.51 1.83
CA PRO A 161 2.06 6.81 2.53
C PRO A 161 3.32 6.74 1.67
N ASP A 162 4.47 7.02 2.28
CA ASP A 162 5.78 6.91 1.62
C ASP A 162 6.33 5.48 1.83
N VAL A 163 6.44 4.76 0.73
CA VAL A 163 6.92 3.36 0.68
C VAL A 163 8.26 3.27 -0.03
#